data_79f6c696232df276a8107cb1205e6ff8
#
_entry.id   79f6c696232df276a8107cb1205e6ff8
#
_cell.length_a   1.000
_cell.length_b   1.000
_cell.length_c   1.000
_cell.angle_alpha   90.00
_cell.angle_beta   90.00
_cell.angle_gamma   90.00
#
_symmetry.space_group_name_H-M   'P 1'
#
loop_
_entity.id
_entity.type
_entity.pdbx_description
1 polymer ?
#
loop_
_entity_poly.entity_id
_entity_poly.type
_entity_poly.pdbx_seq_one_letter_code
_entity_poly.pdbx_strand_id
1 'polypeptide(L)'
;MFSSFDEYKKEYYADAEVKLLQDFNHWLGTNEDEQKGKWLAAMRDILHKAAQAQSKLEEKGRCVHCRYLQCSFLYVSFYQDKPVFQVELYDDNRQEPWLVSWLDVHDILAVWKPFKEKALAKEGWISRYYSESAICSLFPQTIEKVLYLT
;
A
#
# COMPACT_ATOMS: atom_id res chain seq x y z
N MET A 1 -19.63 -16.14 15.74
CA MET A 1 -19.54 -14.70 16.07
C MET A 1 -18.23 -14.43 16.81
N PHE A 2 -17.52 -13.40 16.42
CA PHE A 2 -16.26 -13.03 17.07
C PHE A 2 -16.52 -11.93 18.10
N SER A 3 -16.01 -12.13 19.32
CA SER A 3 -16.21 -11.18 20.42
C SER A 3 -15.21 -10.01 20.40
N SER A 4 -14.09 -10.18 19.70
CA SER A 4 -13.04 -9.16 19.60
C SER A 4 -12.31 -9.27 18.27
N PHE A 5 -11.56 -8.20 17.93
CA PHE A 5 -10.70 -8.19 16.75
C PHE A 5 -9.60 -9.26 16.84
N ASP A 6 -9.05 -9.47 18.04
CA ASP A 6 -8.00 -10.48 18.23
C ASP A 6 -8.52 -11.90 17.97
N GLU A 7 -9.75 -12.18 18.39
CA GLU A 7 -10.41 -13.45 18.13
C GLU A 7 -10.64 -13.64 16.62
N TYR A 8 -11.18 -12.63 15.94
CA TYR A 8 -11.34 -12.62 14.50
C TYR A 8 -10.01 -12.89 13.78
N LYS A 9 -8.97 -12.23 14.21
CA LYS A 9 -7.65 -12.35 13.60
C LYS A 9 -7.07 -13.76 13.74
N LYS A 10 -7.26 -14.39 14.89
CA LYS A 10 -6.78 -15.75 15.14
C LYS A 10 -7.58 -16.82 14.43
N GLU A 11 -8.90 -16.73 14.45
CA GLU A 11 -9.78 -17.80 13.98
C GLU A 11 -10.10 -17.72 12.51
N TYR A 12 -10.16 -16.51 11.97
CA TYR A 12 -10.58 -16.30 10.59
C TYR A 12 -9.49 -15.70 9.70
N TYR A 13 -8.91 -14.60 10.14
CA TYR A 13 -7.97 -13.87 9.28
C TYR A 13 -6.69 -14.66 9.02
N ALA A 14 -6.26 -15.49 9.96
CA ALA A 14 -5.05 -16.31 9.76
C ALA A 14 -5.17 -17.20 8.53
N ASP A 15 -6.32 -17.87 8.34
CA ASP A 15 -6.56 -18.71 7.16
C ASP A 15 -6.77 -17.85 5.90
N ALA A 16 -7.50 -16.75 6.03
CA ALA A 16 -7.71 -15.81 4.93
C ALA A 16 -6.40 -15.16 4.47
N GLU A 17 -5.48 -14.89 5.40
CA GLU A 17 -4.15 -14.35 5.10
C GLU A 17 -3.33 -15.32 4.25
N VAL A 18 -3.31 -16.61 4.60
CA VAL A 18 -2.60 -17.63 3.82
C VAL A 18 -3.12 -17.67 2.39
N LYS A 19 -4.43 -17.67 2.22
CA LYS A 19 -5.04 -17.67 0.89
C LYS A 19 -4.77 -16.37 0.14
N LEU A 20 -4.84 -15.23 0.83
CA LEU A 20 -4.53 -13.93 0.24
C LEU A 20 -3.09 -13.90 -0.30
N LEU A 21 -2.13 -14.40 0.47
CA LEU A 21 -0.73 -14.46 0.04
C LEU A 21 -0.56 -15.36 -1.19
N GLN A 22 -1.24 -16.48 -1.25
CA GLN A 22 -1.23 -17.36 -2.41
C GLN A 22 -1.83 -16.67 -3.64
N ASP A 23 -2.99 -16.04 -3.49
CA ASP A 23 -3.68 -15.34 -4.58
C ASP A 23 -2.84 -14.15 -5.08
N PHE A 24 -2.23 -13.39 -4.17
CA PHE A 24 -1.38 -12.27 -4.52
C PHE A 24 -0.11 -12.72 -5.25
N ASN A 25 0.55 -13.76 -4.76
CA ASN A 25 1.75 -14.30 -5.42
C ASN A 25 1.42 -14.85 -6.80
N HIS A 26 0.29 -15.51 -6.96
CA HIS A 26 -0.16 -16.01 -8.26
C HIS A 26 -0.44 -14.85 -9.22
N TRP A 27 -1.18 -13.83 -8.76
CA TRP A 27 -1.48 -12.64 -9.56
C TRP A 27 -0.20 -11.91 -9.99
N LEU A 28 0.70 -11.70 -9.05
CA LEU A 28 1.97 -11.03 -9.32
C LEU A 28 2.83 -11.82 -10.31
N GLY A 29 2.91 -13.13 -10.13
CA GLY A 29 3.66 -14.01 -11.05
C GLY A 29 3.11 -14.02 -12.47
N THR A 30 1.78 -13.97 -12.63
CA THR A 30 1.11 -13.93 -13.93
C THR A 30 1.31 -12.59 -14.64
N ASN A 31 1.40 -11.48 -13.90
CA ASN A 31 1.45 -10.12 -14.42
C ASN A 31 2.80 -9.43 -14.16
N GLU A 32 3.83 -10.18 -13.77
CA GLU A 32 5.08 -9.64 -13.24
C GLU A 32 5.73 -8.61 -14.17
N ASP A 33 5.93 -8.94 -15.43
CA ASP A 33 6.62 -8.05 -16.37
C ASP A 33 5.83 -6.77 -16.61
N GLU A 34 4.52 -6.89 -16.80
CA GLU A 34 3.64 -5.73 -17.01
C GLU A 34 3.59 -4.83 -15.76
N GLN A 35 3.41 -5.41 -14.58
CA GLN A 35 3.32 -4.64 -13.32
C GLN A 35 4.64 -3.99 -12.96
N LYS A 36 5.75 -4.70 -13.09
CA LYS A 36 7.08 -4.13 -12.87
C LYS A 36 7.33 -2.96 -13.82
N GLY A 37 6.97 -3.11 -15.09
CA GLY A 37 7.11 -2.04 -16.07
C GLY A 37 6.32 -0.79 -15.69
N LYS A 38 5.06 -0.94 -15.31
CA LYS A 38 4.20 0.17 -14.90
C LYS A 38 4.71 0.86 -13.63
N TRP A 39 5.06 0.09 -12.61
CA TRP A 39 5.51 0.63 -11.34
C TRP A 39 6.88 1.30 -11.45
N LEU A 40 7.79 0.72 -12.23
CA LEU A 40 9.09 1.33 -12.49
C LEU A 40 8.97 2.63 -13.27
N ALA A 41 8.10 2.69 -14.27
CA ALA A 41 7.84 3.91 -15.02
C ALA A 41 7.25 5.01 -14.11
N ALA A 42 6.27 4.67 -13.27
CA ALA A 42 5.67 5.60 -12.33
C ALA A 42 6.68 6.09 -11.28
N MET A 43 7.51 5.20 -10.75
CA MET A 43 8.57 5.59 -9.81
C MET A 43 9.61 6.48 -10.47
N ARG A 44 9.98 6.19 -11.72
CA ARG A 44 10.89 7.04 -12.50
C ARG A 44 10.34 8.45 -12.67
N ASP A 45 9.04 8.59 -12.94
CA ASP A 45 8.38 9.89 -13.04
C ASP A 45 8.41 10.65 -11.71
N ILE A 46 8.19 9.95 -10.59
CA ILE A 46 8.28 10.54 -9.25
C ILE A 46 9.69 11.04 -8.97
N LEU A 47 10.71 10.24 -9.26
CA LEU A 47 12.11 10.62 -9.05
C LEU A 47 12.53 11.77 -9.96
N HIS A 48 12.01 11.82 -11.19
CA HIS A 48 12.25 12.92 -12.12
C HIS A 48 11.63 14.22 -11.60
N LYS A 49 10.39 14.18 -11.12
CA LYS A 49 9.73 15.32 -10.47
C LYS A 49 10.48 15.77 -9.21
N ALA A 50 11.02 14.82 -8.47
CA ALA A 50 11.84 15.12 -7.29
C ALA A 50 13.11 15.88 -7.66
N ALA A 51 13.80 15.47 -8.73
CA ALA A 51 14.98 16.16 -9.23
C ALA A 51 14.66 17.60 -9.69
N GLN A 52 13.53 17.77 -10.37
CA GLN A 52 13.07 19.12 -10.78
C GLN A 52 12.74 19.99 -9.57
N ALA A 53 12.06 19.44 -8.56
CA ALA A 53 11.72 20.15 -7.32
C ALA A 53 12.98 20.55 -6.55
N GLN A 54 13.97 19.67 -6.49
CA GLN A 54 15.27 19.93 -5.86
C GLN A 54 15.98 21.11 -6.54
N SER A 55 16.02 21.11 -7.87
CA SER A 55 16.63 22.21 -8.65
C SER A 55 15.94 23.54 -8.37
N LYS A 56 14.61 23.57 -8.31
CA LYS A 56 13.85 24.77 -7.98
C LYS A 56 14.13 25.30 -6.58
N LEU A 57 14.31 24.40 -5.61
CA LEU A 57 14.65 24.79 -4.25
C LEU A 57 16.07 25.34 -4.17
N GLU A 58 17.02 24.79 -4.92
CA GLU A 58 18.39 25.29 -5.01
C GLU A 58 18.44 26.71 -5.61
N GLU A 59 17.63 26.98 -6.65
CA GLU A 59 17.48 28.32 -7.22
C GLU A 59 16.99 29.35 -6.20
N LYS A 60 16.19 28.90 -5.20
CA LYS A 60 15.71 29.75 -4.11
C LYS A 60 16.68 29.80 -2.92
N GLY A 61 17.87 29.27 -3.05
CA GLY A 61 18.86 29.25 -2.00
C GLY A 61 18.67 28.15 -0.94
N ARG A 62 17.78 27.18 -1.21
CA ARG A 62 17.56 26.04 -0.34
C ARG A 62 18.24 24.81 -0.92
N CYS A 63 19.18 24.24 -0.16
CA CYS A 63 19.85 23.00 -0.53
C CYS A 63 19.15 21.82 0.15
N VAL A 64 18.54 20.96 -0.66
CA VAL A 64 17.82 19.78 -0.19
C VAL A 64 18.43 18.54 -0.82
N HIS A 65 18.74 17.56 -0.02
CA HIS A 65 19.26 16.27 -0.50
C HIS A 65 18.26 15.16 -0.20
N CYS A 66 18.01 14.29 -1.17
CA CYS A 66 17.23 13.09 -0.92
C CYS A 66 18.11 12.06 -0.21
N ARG A 67 17.97 11.94 1.11
CA ARG A 67 18.68 10.97 1.92
C ARG A 67 17.89 9.71 2.18
N TYR A 68 16.57 9.89 2.36
CA TYR A 68 15.68 8.79 2.69
C TYR A 68 14.46 8.83 1.81
N LEU A 69 14.07 7.68 1.34
CA LEU A 69 12.84 7.48 0.59
C LEU A 69 12.01 6.46 1.37
N GLN A 70 10.81 6.85 1.75
CA GLN A 70 9.87 5.99 2.44
C GLN A 70 8.66 5.74 1.55
N CYS A 71 8.31 4.47 1.42
CA CYS A 71 7.17 4.03 0.63
C CYS A 71 6.23 3.20 1.48
N SER A 72 4.95 3.47 1.40
CA SER A 72 3.93 2.69 2.11
C SER A 72 2.58 2.81 1.42
N PHE A 73 1.72 1.80 1.59
CA PHE A 73 0.34 1.93 1.15
C PHE A 73 -0.38 2.96 2.01
N LEU A 74 -1.16 3.81 1.37
CA LEU A 74 -2.08 4.69 2.07
C LEU A 74 -3.34 3.90 2.41
N TYR A 75 -3.46 3.44 3.65
CA TYR A 75 -4.51 2.51 4.07
C TYR A 75 -5.92 3.04 3.80
N VAL A 76 -6.14 4.33 4.01
CA VAL A 76 -7.42 4.96 3.76
C VAL A 76 -7.86 4.88 2.29
N SER A 77 -6.92 4.77 1.35
CA SER A 77 -7.22 4.67 -0.08
C SER A 77 -7.97 3.39 -0.43
N PHE A 78 -7.82 2.34 0.36
CA PHE A 78 -8.52 1.07 0.17
C PHE A 78 -10.02 1.18 0.47
N TYR A 79 -10.44 2.08 1.36
CA TYR A 79 -11.87 2.35 1.59
C TYR A 79 -12.59 2.82 0.34
N GLN A 80 -11.89 3.58 -0.49
CA GLN A 80 -12.46 4.18 -1.70
C GLN A 80 -12.23 3.33 -2.94
N ASP A 81 -11.65 2.14 -2.78
CA ASP A 81 -11.22 1.27 -3.88
C ASP A 81 -10.35 2.01 -4.91
N LYS A 82 -9.53 2.94 -4.42
CA LYS A 82 -8.54 3.70 -5.20
C LYS A 82 -7.17 3.57 -4.56
N PRO A 83 -6.60 2.36 -4.48
CA PRO A 83 -5.37 2.11 -3.74
C PRO A 83 -4.20 2.90 -4.31
N VAL A 84 -3.50 3.59 -3.44
CA VAL A 84 -2.29 4.33 -3.78
C VAL A 84 -1.14 3.96 -2.84
N PHE A 85 0.05 4.03 -3.40
CA PHE A 85 1.31 3.87 -2.67
C PHE A 85 1.89 5.26 -2.47
N GLN A 86 2.13 5.64 -1.24
CA GLN A 86 2.67 6.96 -0.90
C GLN A 86 4.19 6.90 -0.89
N VAL A 87 4.80 7.86 -1.56
CA VAL A 87 6.26 8.00 -1.63
C VAL A 87 6.63 9.33 -0.99
N GLU A 88 7.44 9.25 0.07
CA GLU A 88 7.91 10.41 0.80
C GLU A 88 9.43 10.52 0.71
N LEU A 89 9.92 11.72 0.40
CA LEU A 89 11.35 11.98 0.29
C LEU A 89 11.78 12.90 1.42
N TYR A 90 12.82 12.49 2.13
CA TYR A 90 13.35 13.18 3.30
C TYR A 90 14.81 13.57 3.06
N ASP A 91 15.22 14.67 3.67
CA ASP A 91 16.61 15.06 3.79
C ASP A 91 17.24 14.45 5.06
N ASP A 92 18.37 14.99 5.53
CA ASP A 92 19.02 14.52 6.75
C ASP A 92 18.16 14.69 8.00
N ASN A 93 17.22 15.65 7.98
CA ASN A 93 16.26 15.89 9.04
C ASN A 93 14.96 15.14 8.73
N ARG A 94 14.77 13.96 9.29
CA ARG A 94 13.63 13.09 9.03
C ARG A 94 12.28 13.57 9.60
N GLN A 95 12.16 14.82 10.00
CA GLN A 95 10.93 15.30 10.66
C GLN A 95 9.79 15.49 9.67
N GLU A 96 10.08 16.07 8.50
CA GLU A 96 9.05 16.32 7.48
C GLU A 96 9.60 15.95 6.10
N PRO A 97 8.77 15.31 5.26
CA PRO A 97 9.18 15.08 3.89
C PRO A 97 9.23 16.40 3.12
N TRP A 98 10.25 16.57 2.30
CA TRP A 98 10.33 17.73 1.41
C TRP A 98 9.58 17.51 0.09
N LEU A 99 9.23 16.28 -0.21
CA LEU A 99 8.36 15.92 -1.32
C LEU A 99 7.50 14.72 -0.94
N VAL A 100 6.21 14.82 -1.22
CA VAL A 100 5.26 13.70 -1.10
C VAL A 100 4.63 13.48 -2.46
N SER A 101 4.61 12.25 -2.90
CA SER A 101 3.97 11.86 -4.16
C SER A 101 3.21 10.56 -3.99
N TRP A 102 2.34 10.26 -4.94
CA TRP A 102 1.52 9.05 -4.90
C TRP A 102 1.68 8.27 -6.19
N LEU A 103 1.75 6.96 -6.03
CA LEU A 103 1.79 6.03 -7.14
C LEU A 103 0.47 5.26 -7.15
N ASP A 104 -0.26 5.36 -8.26
CA ASP A 104 -1.50 4.63 -8.45
C ASP A 104 -1.18 3.14 -8.61
N VAL A 105 -1.79 2.33 -7.76
CA VAL A 105 -1.65 0.87 -7.79
C VAL A 105 -3.02 0.19 -7.97
N HIS A 106 -3.89 0.81 -8.75
CA HIS A 106 -5.27 0.34 -8.94
C HIS A 106 -5.35 -1.10 -9.43
N ASP A 107 -4.35 -1.61 -10.12
CA ASP A 107 -4.34 -3.00 -10.61
C ASP A 107 -4.39 -4.02 -9.46
N ILE A 108 -3.99 -3.64 -8.25
CA ILE A 108 -4.10 -4.50 -7.08
C ILE A 108 -5.57 -4.79 -6.70
N LEU A 109 -6.51 -4.03 -7.24
CA LEU A 109 -7.94 -4.28 -7.04
C LEU A 109 -8.35 -5.69 -7.50
N ALA A 110 -7.62 -6.26 -8.45
CA ALA A 110 -7.86 -7.64 -8.89
C ALA A 110 -7.72 -8.65 -7.74
N VAL A 111 -6.91 -8.35 -6.73
CA VAL A 111 -6.73 -9.17 -5.53
C VAL A 111 -7.57 -8.62 -4.36
N TRP A 112 -7.59 -7.29 -4.21
CA TRP A 112 -8.28 -6.61 -3.11
C TRP A 112 -9.79 -6.84 -3.10
N LYS A 113 -10.46 -6.63 -4.23
CA LYS A 113 -11.92 -6.73 -4.28
C LYS A 113 -12.45 -8.13 -3.95
N PRO A 114 -11.93 -9.22 -4.54
CA PRO A 114 -12.38 -10.56 -4.18
C PRO A 114 -12.10 -10.90 -2.71
N PHE A 115 -10.97 -10.47 -2.17
CA PHE A 115 -10.62 -10.66 -0.77
C PHE A 115 -11.60 -9.92 0.15
N LYS A 116 -11.86 -8.65 -0.16
CA LYS A 116 -12.80 -7.81 0.61
C LYS A 116 -14.20 -8.42 0.65
N GLU A 117 -14.71 -8.85 -0.48
CA GLU A 117 -16.04 -9.45 -0.58
C GLU A 117 -16.14 -10.73 0.27
N LYS A 118 -15.15 -11.60 0.20
CA LYS A 118 -15.11 -12.82 1.00
C LYS A 118 -15.01 -12.52 2.48
N ALA A 119 -14.18 -11.57 2.86
CA ALA A 119 -13.97 -11.21 4.25
C ALA A 119 -15.23 -10.58 4.87
N LEU A 120 -15.93 -9.73 4.12
CA LEU A 120 -17.17 -9.09 4.58
C LEU A 120 -18.39 -10.02 4.53
N ALA A 121 -18.34 -11.10 3.75
CA ALA A 121 -19.40 -12.08 3.71
C ALA A 121 -19.51 -12.93 4.98
N LYS A 122 -18.47 -12.94 5.82
CA LYS A 122 -18.52 -13.61 7.13
C LYS A 122 -19.37 -12.79 8.09
N GLU A 123 -20.59 -13.30 8.33
CA GLU A 123 -21.52 -12.68 9.23
C GLU A 123 -21.07 -12.82 10.69
N GLY A 124 -21.47 -11.89 11.53
CA GLY A 124 -21.42 -12.02 12.95
C GLY A 124 -20.26 -11.31 13.65
N TRP A 125 -19.53 -10.44 12.97
CA TRP A 125 -18.59 -9.57 13.66
C TRP A 125 -19.25 -8.26 14.09
N ILE A 126 -18.59 -7.51 14.97
CA ILE A 126 -19.16 -6.40 15.78
C ILE A 126 -20.01 -5.41 14.97
N SER A 127 -19.53 -5.03 13.79
CA SER A 127 -20.29 -4.26 12.81
C SER A 127 -19.61 -4.34 11.46
N ARG A 128 -20.38 -4.14 10.40
CA ARG A 128 -19.80 -4.11 9.04
C ARG A 128 -18.74 -3.01 8.90
N TYR A 129 -19.00 -1.84 9.46
CA TYR A 129 -18.04 -0.73 9.42
C TYR A 129 -16.72 -1.10 10.08
N TYR A 130 -16.79 -1.73 11.26
CA TYR A 130 -15.59 -2.15 11.98
C TYR A 130 -14.83 -3.23 11.23
N SER A 131 -15.54 -4.15 10.59
CA SER A 131 -14.94 -5.19 9.76
C SER A 131 -14.22 -4.59 8.53
N GLU A 132 -14.85 -3.64 7.86
CA GLU A 132 -14.23 -2.94 6.72
C GLU A 132 -12.96 -2.21 7.14
N SER A 133 -13.01 -1.51 8.27
CA SER A 133 -11.85 -0.79 8.82
C SER A 133 -10.67 -1.73 9.06
N ALA A 134 -10.92 -2.84 9.72
CA ALA A 134 -9.90 -3.84 10.01
C ALA A 134 -9.31 -4.44 8.73
N ILE A 135 -10.14 -4.80 7.77
CA ILE A 135 -9.73 -5.41 6.51
C ILE A 135 -8.91 -4.42 5.68
N CYS A 136 -9.33 -3.15 5.62
CA CYS A 136 -8.59 -2.10 4.92
C CYS A 136 -7.20 -1.84 5.52
N SER A 137 -6.99 -2.16 6.79
CA SER A 137 -5.69 -2.09 7.44
C SER A 137 -4.87 -3.36 7.25
N LEU A 138 -5.50 -4.53 7.41
CA LEU A 138 -4.81 -5.82 7.36
C LEU A 138 -4.33 -6.19 5.95
N PHE A 139 -5.11 -5.90 4.93
CA PHE A 139 -4.74 -6.22 3.55
C PHE A 139 -3.43 -5.56 3.14
N PRO A 140 -3.30 -4.22 3.20
CA PRO A 140 -2.04 -3.57 2.82
C PRO A 140 -0.87 -3.99 3.69
N GLN A 141 -1.05 -4.24 4.98
CA GLN A 141 0.02 -4.74 5.84
C GLN A 141 0.52 -6.11 5.39
N THR A 142 -0.40 -7.00 5.02
CA THR A 142 -0.06 -8.35 4.54
C THR A 142 0.70 -8.29 3.22
N ILE A 143 0.25 -7.45 2.28
CA ILE A 143 0.90 -7.30 0.98
C ILE A 143 2.29 -6.65 1.13
N GLU A 144 2.44 -5.66 2.00
CA GLU A 144 3.73 -5.03 2.28
C GLU A 144 4.78 -6.04 2.76
N LYS A 145 4.38 -7.01 3.58
CA LYS A 145 5.28 -8.08 4.04
C LYS A 145 5.87 -8.87 2.87
N VAL A 146 5.06 -9.15 1.85
CA VAL A 146 5.52 -9.88 0.65
C VAL A 146 6.46 -8.99 -0.16
N LEU A 147 6.09 -7.72 -0.38
CA LEU A 147 6.87 -6.79 -1.19
C LEU A 147 8.25 -6.51 -0.58
N TYR A 148 8.36 -6.43 0.73
CA TYR A 148 9.64 -6.19 1.40
C TYR A 148 10.53 -7.43 1.47
N LEU A 149 9.97 -8.62 1.30
CA LEU A 149 10.72 -9.86 1.28
C LEU A 149 11.23 -10.24 -0.13
N THR A 150 10.72 -9.58 -1.13
CA THR A 150 11.15 -9.77 -2.53
C THR A 150 12.06 -8.66 -3.00
#